data_d7df89f7d30f04cf5423a3a4b3e786ce
#
_entry.id   d7df89f7d30f04cf5423a3a4b3e786ce
#
_cell.length_a   1.000
_cell.length_b   1.000
_cell.length_c   1.000
_cell.angle_alpha   90.00
_cell.angle_beta   90.00
_cell.angle_gamma   90.00
#
_symmetry.space_group_name_H-M   'P 1'
#
loop_
_entity.id
_entity.type
_entity.pdbx_description
1 polymer ?
#
loop_
_entity_poly.entity_id
_entity_poly.type
_entity_poly.pdbx_seq_one_letter_code
_entity_poly.pdbx_strand_id
1 'polypeptide(L)'
;AMSTPNCKYTLGSVLSHVTLHQTVIGLEAEKQMQMAGEYPDIVIGCFGGGSNFGGISFPFMRHNILEGKKTRFIAAEPSSCPKLTRGQFRYDFGDEAGYTPLLPMFTLGHNFAPAHIHAGGLRYHGAGVIVSQLLKDKLMEAVDIDQLESFDAGTLFAQAEGIIPAPESCHAIAAAIKEANKCKETGEEKVILFNLSGHGLIDMAAYDKYLSGDLQNYALSDEEIAKNLAELE
;
A
#
# COMPACT_ATOMS: atom_id res chain seq x y z
N ALA A 1 -13.12 4.63 21.94
CA ALA A 1 -12.17 5.17 22.94
C ALA A 1 -12.72 6.41 23.63
N MET A 2 -13.31 7.32 22.88
CA MET A 2 -13.79 8.64 23.38
C MET A 2 -14.89 8.53 24.44
N SER A 3 -15.80 7.58 24.30
CA SER A 3 -16.92 7.38 25.23
C SER A 3 -16.58 6.48 26.42
N THR A 4 -15.37 5.90 26.45
CA THR A 4 -14.95 4.95 27.49
C THR A 4 -13.97 5.61 28.46
N PRO A 5 -14.30 5.73 29.75
CA PRO A 5 -13.39 6.31 30.75
C PRO A 5 -12.05 5.54 30.79
N ASN A 6 -10.96 6.29 30.93
CA ASN A 6 -9.57 5.77 30.99
C ASN A 6 -9.09 5.01 29.73
N CYS A 7 -9.83 5.06 28.63
CA CYS A 7 -9.40 4.52 27.35
C CYS A 7 -8.32 5.41 26.73
N LYS A 8 -7.30 4.79 26.13
CA LYS A 8 -6.25 5.48 25.35
C LYS A 8 -6.47 5.15 23.89
N TYR A 9 -6.30 6.17 23.03
CA TYR A 9 -6.40 6.02 21.59
C TYR A 9 -5.03 6.17 20.95
N THR A 10 -4.73 5.30 20.00
CA THR A 10 -3.56 5.43 19.12
C THR A 10 -3.97 5.05 17.70
N LEU A 11 -3.58 5.87 16.74
CA LEU A 11 -3.74 5.58 15.34
C LEU A 11 -2.57 4.67 14.86
N GLY A 12 -2.79 3.95 13.76
CA GLY A 12 -1.85 2.94 13.25
C GLY A 12 -0.96 3.46 12.12
N SER A 13 -1.10 2.84 10.96
CA SER A 13 -0.14 2.85 9.83
C SER A 13 0.19 4.21 9.20
N VAL A 14 -0.59 5.25 9.46
CA VAL A 14 -0.35 6.61 8.94
C VAL A 14 0.71 7.37 9.75
N LEU A 15 0.99 6.94 10.99
CA LEU A 15 1.91 7.63 11.88
C LEU A 15 3.36 7.16 11.67
N SER A 16 4.28 8.13 11.69
CA SER A 16 5.70 7.89 11.40
C SER A 16 6.37 6.88 12.33
N HIS A 17 5.97 6.81 13.61
CA HIS A 17 6.54 5.84 14.54
C HIS A 17 6.18 4.39 14.16
N VAL A 18 4.97 4.16 13.61
CA VAL A 18 4.57 2.83 13.13
C VAL A 18 5.40 2.45 11.91
N THR A 19 5.55 3.36 10.95
CA THR A 19 6.41 3.13 9.77
C THR A 19 7.85 2.85 10.18
N LEU A 20 8.39 3.59 11.16
CA LEU A 20 9.75 3.38 11.67
C LEU A 20 9.92 1.96 12.27
N HIS A 21 8.98 1.49 13.09
CA HIS A 21 9.02 0.13 13.60
C HIS A 21 8.95 -0.94 12.50
N GLN A 22 8.15 -0.69 11.46
CA GLN A 22 8.03 -1.61 10.33
C GLN A 22 9.30 -1.70 9.47
N THR A 23 10.25 -0.77 9.59
CA THR A 23 11.52 -0.84 8.83
C THR A 23 12.38 -2.04 9.20
N VAL A 24 12.11 -2.73 10.31
CA VAL A 24 12.74 -4.02 10.62
C VAL A 24 12.60 -5.02 9.49
N ILE A 25 11.47 -5.00 8.76
CA ILE A 25 11.20 -5.86 7.61
C ILE A 25 12.19 -5.57 6.47
N GLY A 26 12.37 -4.31 6.10
CA GLY A 26 13.34 -3.92 5.08
C GLY A 26 14.79 -4.17 5.49
N LEU A 27 15.14 -3.95 6.77
CA LEU A 27 16.48 -4.25 7.31
C LEU A 27 16.80 -5.74 7.28
N GLU A 28 15.81 -6.61 7.50
CA GLU A 28 15.97 -8.06 7.35
C GLU A 28 16.03 -8.45 5.87
N ALA A 29 15.18 -7.85 5.02
CA ALA A 29 15.19 -8.07 3.59
C ALA A 29 16.54 -7.71 2.94
N GLU A 30 17.21 -6.62 3.37
CA GLU A 30 18.57 -6.28 2.93
C GLU A 30 19.55 -7.45 3.17
N LYS A 31 19.49 -8.05 4.35
CA LYS A 31 20.37 -9.20 4.69
C LYS A 31 20.04 -10.43 3.87
N GLN A 32 18.75 -10.70 3.66
CA GLN A 32 18.29 -11.83 2.85
C GLN A 32 18.72 -11.66 1.38
N MET A 33 18.59 -10.44 0.81
CA MET A 33 19.07 -10.14 -0.53
C MET A 33 20.59 -10.31 -0.65
N GLN A 34 21.36 -9.84 0.34
CA GLN A 34 22.81 -10.08 0.39
C GLN A 34 23.17 -11.58 0.43
N MET A 35 22.42 -12.39 1.20
CA MET A 35 22.61 -13.84 1.24
C MET A 35 22.29 -14.51 -0.09
N ALA A 36 21.31 -13.99 -0.83
CA ALA A 36 20.96 -14.44 -2.18
C ALA A 36 21.96 -13.97 -3.25
N GLY A 37 22.88 -13.05 -2.92
CA GLY A 37 23.80 -12.44 -3.88
C GLY A 37 23.13 -11.45 -4.81
N GLU A 38 21.95 -10.93 -4.43
CA GLU A 38 21.08 -10.07 -5.27
C GLU A 38 20.87 -8.70 -4.64
N TYR A 39 20.45 -7.75 -5.48
CA TYR A 39 20.03 -6.41 -5.06
C TYR A 39 18.77 -5.99 -5.85
N PRO A 40 17.72 -5.43 -5.21
CA PRO A 40 16.47 -5.17 -5.90
C PRO A 40 16.57 -3.94 -6.82
N ASP A 41 16.12 -4.11 -8.07
CA ASP A 41 15.86 -3.02 -9.01
C ASP A 41 14.53 -2.33 -8.70
N ILE A 42 13.55 -3.11 -8.20
CA ILE A 42 12.21 -2.64 -7.88
C ILE A 42 11.79 -3.20 -6.52
N VAL A 43 11.29 -2.33 -5.65
CA VAL A 43 10.70 -2.71 -4.35
C VAL A 43 9.23 -2.31 -4.34
N ILE A 44 8.34 -3.26 -3.99
CA ILE A 44 6.89 -3.07 -4.02
C ILE A 44 6.29 -3.38 -2.66
N GLY A 45 5.36 -2.55 -2.19
CA GLY A 45 4.55 -2.82 -1.01
C GLY A 45 3.10 -2.41 -1.22
N CYS A 46 2.15 -3.14 -0.60
CA CYS A 46 0.76 -2.70 -0.57
C CYS A 46 0.62 -1.45 0.30
N PHE A 47 -0.39 -0.62 -0.01
CA PHE A 47 -0.50 0.70 0.58
C PHE A 47 -1.89 1.00 1.16
N GLY A 48 -1.98 1.01 2.49
CA GLY A 48 -3.08 1.60 3.26
C GLY A 48 -2.70 3.00 3.76
N GLY A 49 -2.20 3.12 4.98
CA GLY A 49 -1.63 4.35 5.53
C GLY A 49 -0.15 4.55 5.21
N GLY A 50 0.56 3.50 4.79
CA GLY A 50 1.94 3.58 4.31
C GLY A 50 2.98 2.78 5.08
N SER A 51 2.67 2.18 6.24
CA SER A 51 3.68 1.49 7.06
C SER A 51 4.20 0.20 6.41
N ASN A 52 3.36 -0.56 5.69
CA ASN A 52 3.80 -1.75 4.96
C ASN A 52 4.82 -1.39 3.87
N PHE A 53 4.46 -0.45 3.01
CA PHE A 53 5.34 0.04 1.95
C PHE A 53 6.62 0.67 2.51
N GLY A 54 6.50 1.58 3.49
CA GLY A 54 7.66 2.24 4.09
C GLY A 54 8.57 1.26 4.82
N GLY A 55 7.99 0.26 5.48
CA GLY A 55 8.72 -0.78 6.21
C GLY A 55 9.67 -1.56 5.33
N ILE A 56 9.23 -2.00 4.15
CA ILE A 56 10.10 -2.72 3.19
C ILE A 56 11.02 -1.76 2.42
N SER A 57 10.56 -0.54 2.11
CA SER A 57 11.22 0.34 1.13
C SER A 57 12.28 1.25 1.74
N PHE A 58 12.09 1.80 2.95
CA PHE A 58 12.97 2.85 3.49
C PHE A 58 14.43 2.43 3.66
N PRO A 59 14.77 1.20 4.11
CA PRO A 59 16.16 0.77 4.15
C PRO A 59 16.84 0.81 2.78
N PHE A 60 16.15 0.38 1.71
CA PHE A 60 16.68 0.45 0.34
C PHE A 60 16.68 1.88 -0.22
N MET A 61 15.70 2.73 0.13
CA MET A 61 15.71 4.15 -0.25
C MET A 61 16.92 4.88 0.31
N ARG A 62 17.38 4.52 1.50
CA ARG A 62 18.61 5.03 2.09
C ARG A 62 19.80 4.83 1.14
N HIS A 63 19.91 3.67 0.50
CA HIS A 63 20.98 3.40 -0.47
C HIS A 63 20.86 4.27 -1.73
N ASN A 64 19.65 4.57 -2.21
CA ASN A 64 19.46 5.51 -3.31
C ASN A 64 19.97 6.91 -2.92
N ILE A 65 19.66 7.36 -1.69
CA ILE A 65 20.01 8.70 -1.22
C ILE A 65 21.51 8.83 -0.91
N LEU A 66 22.08 7.85 -0.22
CA LEU A 66 23.45 7.94 0.31
C LEU A 66 24.51 7.35 -0.64
N GLU A 67 24.14 6.34 -1.42
CA GLU A 67 25.08 5.54 -2.22
C GLU A 67 24.80 5.66 -3.74
N GLY A 68 23.76 6.39 -4.12
CA GLY A 68 23.42 6.63 -5.53
C GLY A 68 22.83 5.40 -6.24
N LYS A 69 22.32 4.41 -5.52
CA LYS A 69 21.56 3.29 -6.11
C LYS A 69 20.33 3.81 -6.84
N LYS A 70 19.74 3.00 -7.72
CA LYS A 70 18.64 3.39 -8.62
C LYS A 70 17.41 2.46 -8.48
N THR A 71 17.21 1.90 -7.31
CA THR A 71 16.01 1.10 -7.04
C THR A 71 14.75 1.95 -7.21
N ARG A 72 13.75 1.43 -7.91
CA ARG A 72 12.41 2.00 -8.00
C ARG A 72 11.55 1.50 -6.84
N PHE A 73 10.68 2.35 -6.32
CA PHE A 73 9.80 2.03 -5.19
C PHE A 73 8.36 2.27 -5.58
N ILE A 74 7.53 1.21 -5.55
CA ILE A 74 6.15 1.25 -6.03
C ILE A 74 5.20 0.92 -4.87
N ALA A 75 4.32 1.86 -4.55
CA ALA A 75 3.21 1.67 -3.62
C ALA A 75 1.97 1.21 -4.37
N ALA A 76 1.43 0.04 -4.02
CA ALA A 76 0.24 -0.53 -4.62
C ALA A 76 -0.98 -0.30 -3.72
N GLU A 77 -1.87 0.61 -4.11
CA GLU A 77 -3.09 0.95 -3.37
C GLU A 77 -4.35 0.40 -4.08
N PRO A 78 -5.49 0.23 -3.37
CA PRO A 78 -6.73 -0.15 -4.03
C PRO A 78 -7.31 1.01 -4.86
N SER A 79 -7.84 0.70 -6.05
CA SER A 79 -8.55 1.67 -6.90
C SER A 79 -9.81 2.27 -6.24
N SER A 80 -10.33 1.59 -5.22
CA SER A 80 -11.44 2.10 -4.38
C SER A 80 -11.00 3.13 -3.32
N CYS A 81 -9.69 3.27 -3.05
CA CYS A 81 -9.11 4.23 -2.10
C CYS A 81 -7.83 4.86 -2.69
N PRO A 82 -7.92 5.55 -3.84
CA PRO A 82 -6.76 5.96 -4.65
C PRO A 82 -6.16 7.28 -4.16
N LYS A 83 -5.74 7.33 -2.88
CA LYS A 83 -5.23 8.55 -2.25
C LYS A 83 -3.90 9.02 -2.81
N LEU A 84 -3.00 8.11 -3.23
CA LEU A 84 -1.72 8.48 -3.82
C LEU A 84 -1.85 8.82 -5.29
N THR A 85 -2.67 8.08 -6.03
CA THR A 85 -2.82 8.24 -7.49
C THR A 85 -3.80 9.34 -7.87
N ARG A 86 -4.86 9.58 -7.06
CA ARG A 86 -5.93 10.53 -7.37
C ARG A 86 -6.25 11.52 -6.22
N GLY A 87 -5.70 11.33 -5.02
CA GLY A 87 -5.86 12.25 -3.89
C GLY A 87 -5.07 13.54 -4.07
N GLN A 88 -5.24 14.47 -3.14
CA GLN A 88 -4.51 15.74 -3.13
C GLN A 88 -3.60 15.83 -1.92
N PHE A 89 -2.44 16.49 -2.10
CA PHE A 89 -1.54 16.80 -0.99
C PHE A 89 -2.08 18.02 -0.22
N ARG A 90 -2.64 17.77 0.96
CA ARG A 90 -3.25 18.79 1.84
C ARG A 90 -2.97 18.47 3.31
N TYR A 91 -3.25 19.46 4.17
CA TYR A 91 -3.35 19.19 5.60
C TYR A 91 -4.70 18.53 5.89
N ASP A 92 -4.67 17.39 6.58
CA ASP A 92 -5.87 16.64 6.94
C ASP A 92 -5.68 15.92 8.28
N PHE A 93 -6.79 15.52 8.91
CA PHE A 93 -6.76 14.69 10.10
C PHE A 93 -6.47 13.24 9.74
N GLY A 94 -5.75 12.55 10.62
CA GLY A 94 -5.51 11.11 10.47
C GLY A 94 -6.73 10.25 10.80
N ASP A 95 -7.76 10.82 11.42
CA ASP A 95 -9.01 10.14 11.79
C ASP A 95 -10.23 11.02 11.51
N GLU A 96 -11.38 10.40 11.29
CA GLU A 96 -12.67 11.06 11.04
C GLU A 96 -13.11 11.94 12.22
N ALA A 97 -12.75 11.60 13.45
CA ALA A 97 -13.15 12.33 14.66
C ALA A 97 -12.28 13.57 14.94
N GLY A 98 -11.19 13.79 14.17
CA GLY A 98 -10.31 14.94 14.33
C GLY A 98 -9.48 14.94 15.63
N TYR A 99 -9.18 13.75 16.19
CA TYR A 99 -8.36 13.64 17.43
C TYR A 99 -6.86 13.62 17.17
N THR A 100 -6.47 13.32 15.96
CA THR A 100 -5.06 13.45 15.55
C THR A 100 -4.77 14.91 15.17
N PRO A 101 -3.49 15.34 15.24
CA PRO A 101 -3.14 16.64 14.69
C PRO A 101 -3.36 16.67 13.18
N LEU A 102 -3.52 17.85 12.61
CA LEU A 102 -3.48 18.08 11.18
C LEU A 102 -2.08 17.72 10.65
N LEU A 103 -2.05 16.84 9.66
CA LEU A 103 -0.83 16.31 9.05
C LEU A 103 -0.83 16.58 7.53
N PRO A 104 0.32 17.01 6.96
CA PRO A 104 0.43 17.13 5.51
C PRO A 104 0.46 15.74 4.89
N MET A 105 -0.53 15.43 4.04
CA MET A 105 -0.68 14.11 3.45
C MET A 105 -1.35 14.15 2.07
N PHE A 106 -1.11 13.13 1.26
CA PHE A 106 -2.03 12.83 0.16
C PHE A 106 -3.30 12.22 0.77
N THR A 107 -4.45 12.80 0.48
CA THR A 107 -5.72 12.43 1.10
C THR A 107 -6.88 12.47 0.12
N LEU A 108 -7.93 11.71 0.45
CA LEU A 108 -9.26 11.75 -0.15
C LEU A 108 -10.26 12.52 0.73
N GLY A 109 -9.79 13.07 1.89
CA GLY A 109 -10.60 13.70 2.91
C GLY A 109 -10.92 12.75 4.07
N HIS A 110 -10.78 13.22 5.34
CA HIS A 110 -10.98 12.40 6.53
C HIS A 110 -12.43 11.88 6.70
N ASN A 111 -13.41 12.50 6.04
CA ASN A 111 -14.80 12.03 6.01
C ASN A 111 -15.07 11.02 4.88
N PHE A 112 -14.06 10.68 4.06
CA PHE A 112 -14.20 9.68 3.01
C PHE A 112 -14.51 8.29 3.58
N ALA A 113 -15.62 7.70 3.14
CA ALA A 113 -16.06 6.36 3.51
C ALA A 113 -15.65 5.35 2.42
N PRO A 114 -14.60 4.55 2.63
CA PRO A 114 -14.15 3.57 1.64
C PRO A 114 -15.17 2.48 1.36
N ALA A 115 -15.29 2.06 0.10
CA ALA A 115 -16.10 0.91 -0.28
C ALA A 115 -15.68 -0.36 0.48
N HIS A 116 -16.64 -1.30 0.62
CA HIS A 116 -16.43 -2.56 1.34
C HIS A 116 -15.68 -3.59 0.48
N ILE A 117 -14.42 -3.31 0.16
CA ILE A 117 -13.53 -4.28 -0.47
C ILE A 117 -12.96 -5.27 0.55
N HIS A 118 -12.56 -6.44 0.06
CA HIS A 118 -11.91 -7.48 0.88
C HIS A 118 -10.40 -7.26 1.03
N ALA A 119 -10.00 -6.06 1.39
CA ALA A 119 -8.65 -5.67 1.76
C ALA A 119 -8.78 -4.59 2.85
N GLY A 120 -9.32 -4.98 4.00
CA GLY A 120 -9.71 -4.07 5.08
C GLY A 120 -8.57 -3.17 5.56
N GLY A 121 -7.34 -3.70 5.61
CA GLY A 121 -6.15 -2.96 6.00
C GLY A 121 -5.71 -1.86 5.03
N LEU A 122 -6.26 -1.83 3.80
CA LEU A 122 -5.95 -0.79 2.81
C LEU A 122 -7.05 0.27 2.68
N ARG A 123 -8.18 0.10 3.38
CA ARG A 123 -9.32 1.02 3.37
C ARG A 123 -9.07 2.23 4.27
N TYR A 124 -8.31 3.20 3.76
CA TYR A 124 -7.92 4.38 4.50
C TYR A 124 -7.83 5.61 3.57
N HIS A 125 -8.26 6.77 4.06
CA HIS A 125 -8.40 8.00 3.26
C HIS A 125 -7.08 8.70 2.98
N GLY A 126 -6.06 8.53 3.82
CA GLY A 126 -4.84 9.34 3.79
C GLY A 126 -3.55 8.52 3.72
N ALA A 127 -2.45 9.19 3.49
CA ALA A 127 -1.11 8.64 3.45
C ALA A 127 -0.21 9.24 4.53
N GLY A 128 0.66 8.43 5.13
CA GLY A 128 1.61 8.89 6.14
C GLY A 128 2.47 10.06 5.65
N VAL A 129 2.83 10.96 6.55
CA VAL A 129 3.53 12.22 6.23
C VAL A 129 4.82 11.99 5.43
N ILE A 130 5.66 11.04 5.89
CA ILE A 130 6.95 10.75 5.23
C ILE A 130 6.70 10.22 3.81
N VAL A 131 5.78 9.28 3.66
CA VAL A 131 5.46 8.68 2.35
C VAL A 131 4.86 9.71 1.40
N SER A 132 3.99 10.58 1.92
CA SER A 132 3.42 11.68 1.14
C SER A 132 4.49 12.65 0.64
N GLN A 133 5.49 12.97 1.46
CA GLN A 133 6.60 13.80 1.04
C GLN A 133 7.46 13.11 -0.03
N LEU A 134 7.77 11.81 0.16
CA LEU A 134 8.53 11.03 -0.83
C LEU A 134 7.83 10.97 -2.19
N LEU A 135 6.52 10.81 -2.23
CA LEU A 135 5.75 10.84 -3.48
C LEU A 135 5.79 12.22 -4.13
N LYS A 136 5.60 13.29 -3.32
CA LYS A 136 5.70 14.67 -3.80
C LYS A 136 7.06 14.99 -4.40
N ASP A 137 8.12 14.46 -3.80
CA ASP A 137 9.51 14.64 -4.26
C ASP A 137 9.90 13.67 -5.39
N LYS A 138 8.95 12.83 -5.87
CA LYS A 138 9.15 11.84 -6.93
C LYS A 138 10.25 10.80 -6.63
N LEU A 139 10.41 10.47 -5.34
CA LEU A 139 11.33 9.43 -4.88
C LEU A 139 10.66 8.05 -4.82
N MET A 140 9.36 7.99 -5.10
CA MET A 140 8.57 6.77 -5.23
C MET A 140 7.46 6.95 -6.27
N GLU A 141 6.87 5.84 -6.66
CA GLU A 141 5.74 5.74 -7.59
C GLU A 141 4.52 5.16 -6.86
N ALA A 142 3.34 5.40 -7.38
CA ALA A 142 2.11 4.78 -6.89
C ALA A 142 1.32 4.19 -8.06
N VAL A 143 0.69 3.04 -7.80
CA VAL A 143 -0.23 2.38 -8.75
C VAL A 143 -1.48 1.95 -8.00
N ASP A 144 -2.61 2.08 -8.64
CA ASP A 144 -3.87 1.54 -8.14
C ASP A 144 -4.17 0.18 -8.75
N ILE A 145 -4.76 -0.70 -7.95
CA ILE A 145 -5.09 -2.07 -8.30
C ILE A 145 -6.56 -2.32 -8.00
N ASP A 146 -7.28 -2.85 -8.98
CA ASP A 146 -8.67 -3.24 -8.81
C ASP A 146 -8.82 -4.50 -7.95
N GLN A 147 -9.96 -4.63 -7.26
CA GLN A 147 -10.22 -5.79 -6.40
C GLN A 147 -10.15 -7.10 -7.17
N LEU A 148 -10.78 -7.20 -8.34
CA LEU A 148 -10.75 -8.44 -9.14
C LEU A 148 -9.33 -8.75 -9.61
N GLU A 149 -8.57 -7.77 -10.04
CA GLU A 149 -7.17 -7.93 -10.43
C GLU A 149 -6.31 -8.42 -9.25
N SER A 150 -6.54 -7.88 -8.04
CA SER A 150 -5.80 -8.31 -6.86
C SER A 150 -6.07 -9.78 -6.50
N PHE A 151 -7.33 -10.23 -6.57
CA PHE A 151 -7.68 -11.64 -6.33
C PHE A 151 -7.22 -12.58 -7.43
N ASP A 152 -7.20 -12.13 -8.70
CA ASP A 152 -6.62 -12.89 -9.81
C ASP A 152 -5.14 -13.14 -9.58
N ALA A 153 -4.39 -12.09 -9.25
CA ALA A 153 -2.97 -12.18 -8.91
C ALA A 153 -2.71 -13.07 -7.68
N GLY A 154 -3.53 -12.97 -6.63
CA GLY A 154 -3.44 -13.80 -5.43
C GLY A 154 -3.72 -15.27 -5.70
N THR A 155 -4.70 -15.57 -6.55
CA THR A 155 -5.03 -16.94 -6.96
C THR A 155 -3.89 -17.55 -7.80
N LEU A 156 -3.37 -16.79 -8.77
CA LEU A 156 -2.21 -17.20 -9.56
C LEU A 156 -0.99 -17.49 -8.67
N PHE A 157 -0.72 -16.60 -7.71
CA PHE A 157 0.37 -16.75 -6.76
C PHE A 157 0.21 -18.03 -5.90
N ALA A 158 -1.02 -18.26 -5.39
CA ALA A 158 -1.30 -19.46 -4.62
C ALA A 158 -1.08 -20.76 -5.42
N GLN A 159 -1.42 -20.75 -6.71
CA GLN A 159 -1.19 -21.89 -7.61
C GLN A 159 0.30 -22.10 -7.92
N ALA A 160 1.06 -21.02 -8.08
CA ALA A 160 2.47 -21.08 -8.44
C ALA A 160 3.38 -21.40 -7.23
N GLU A 161 3.09 -20.76 -6.07
CA GLU A 161 3.99 -20.77 -4.91
C GLU A 161 3.46 -21.61 -3.74
N GLY A 162 2.20 -22.07 -3.79
CA GLY A 162 1.58 -22.85 -2.72
C GLY A 162 1.25 -22.03 -1.46
N ILE A 163 1.23 -20.70 -1.57
CA ILE A 163 0.94 -19.77 -0.47
C ILE A 163 -0.30 -18.95 -0.84
N ILE A 164 -1.34 -19.00 -0.03
CA ILE A 164 -2.53 -18.16 -0.19
C ILE A 164 -2.25 -16.80 0.46
N PRO A 165 -2.10 -15.71 -0.30
CA PRO A 165 -1.78 -14.40 0.24
C PRO A 165 -3.01 -13.71 0.85
N ALA A 166 -2.81 -12.81 1.81
CA ALA A 166 -3.86 -11.91 2.26
C ALA A 166 -4.30 -10.99 1.10
N PRO A 167 -5.59 -10.59 1.03
CA PRO A 167 -6.08 -9.68 -0.01
C PRO A 167 -5.31 -8.37 -0.11
N GLU A 168 -4.77 -7.87 1.00
CA GLU A 168 -3.87 -6.72 1.02
C GLU A 168 -2.59 -7.00 0.23
N SER A 169 -1.93 -8.13 0.50
CA SER A 169 -0.69 -8.54 -0.17
C SER A 169 -0.90 -8.79 -1.67
N CYS A 170 -2.10 -9.19 -2.08
CA CYS A 170 -2.46 -9.41 -3.49
C CYS A 170 -2.26 -8.15 -4.33
N HIS A 171 -2.42 -6.94 -3.75
CA HIS A 171 -2.15 -5.69 -4.46
C HIS A 171 -0.66 -5.55 -4.83
N ALA A 172 0.23 -5.91 -3.90
CA ALA A 172 1.67 -5.91 -4.19
C ALA A 172 2.05 -7.00 -5.22
N ILE A 173 1.42 -8.17 -5.15
CA ILE A 173 1.63 -9.26 -6.13
C ILE A 173 1.16 -8.83 -7.52
N ALA A 174 -0.02 -8.21 -7.65
CA ALA A 174 -0.52 -7.69 -8.92
C ALA A 174 0.43 -6.65 -9.54
N ALA A 175 0.94 -5.73 -8.73
CA ALA A 175 1.94 -4.76 -9.17
C ALA A 175 3.25 -5.45 -9.61
N ALA A 176 3.71 -6.48 -8.88
CA ALA A 176 4.88 -7.25 -9.25
C ALA A 176 4.70 -8.00 -10.59
N ILE A 177 3.54 -8.60 -10.81
CA ILE A 177 3.19 -9.25 -12.09
C ILE A 177 3.20 -8.23 -13.24
N LYS A 178 2.64 -7.02 -13.02
CA LYS A 178 2.68 -5.93 -14.03
C LYS A 178 4.12 -5.56 -14.39
N GLU A 179 4.99 -5.39 -13.41
CA GLU A 179 6.42 -5.08 -13.66
C GLU A 179 7.16 -6.25 -14.33
N ALA A 180 6.91 -7.49 -13.91
CA ALA A 180 7.48 -8.67 -14.56
C ALA A 180 7.05 -8.80 -16.04
N ASN A 181 5.79 -8.51 -16.36
CA ASN A 181 5.32 -8.49 -17.73
C ASN A 181 6.01 -7.39 -18.56
N LYS A 182 6.23 -6.20 -18.00
CA LYS A 182 7.02 -5.15 -18.67
C LYS A 182 8.45 -5.62 -18.95
N CYS A 183 9.09 -6.29 -17.99
CA CYS A 183 10.42 -6.87 -18.19
C CYS A 183 10.42 -7.90 -19.33
N LYS A 184 9.39 -8.74 -19.40
CA LYS A 184 9.23 -9.71 -20.50
C LYS A 184 9.06 -9.02 -21.87
N GLU A 185 8.31 -7.92 -21.94
CA GLU A 185 8.10 -7.16 -23.16
C GLU A 185 9.36 -6.43 -23.62
N THR A 186 10.12 -5.87 -22.67
CA THR A 186 11.36 -5.11 -22.97
C THR A 186 12.60 -5.98 -23.10
N GLY A 187 12.55 -7.23 -22.63
CA GLY A 187 13.71 -8.14 -22.55
C GLY A 187 14.72 -7.75 -21.47
N GLU A 188 14.34 -6.87 -20.52
CA GLU A 188 15.20 -6.49 -19.40
C GLU A 188 15.13 -7.50 -18.27
N GLU A 189 16.27 -7.89 -17.72
CA GLU A 189 16.36 -8.64 -16.47
C GLU A 189 16.31 -7.69 -15.29
N LYS A 190 15.40 -7.94 -14.32
CA LYS A 190 15.28 -7.13 -13.09
C LYS A 190 14.96 -8.01 -11.89
N VAL A 191 15.51 -7.64 -10.76
CA VAL A 191 15.15 -8.22 -9.46
C VAL A 191 14.00 -7.41 -8.86
N ILE A 192 12.85 -8.07 -8.71
CA ILE A 192 11.63 -7.46 -8.14
C ILE A 192 11.43 -8.02 -6.74
N LEU A 193 11.56 -7.17 -5.73
CA LEU A 193 11.26 -7.49 -4.33
C LEU A 193 9.89 -6.94 -3.99
N PHE A 194 8.95 -7.80 -3.58
CA PHE A 194 7.67 -7.34 -3.06
C PHE A 194 7.41 -7.86 -1.64
N ASN A 195 6.61 -7.15 -0.88
CA ASN A 195 6.30 -7.51 0.51
C ASN A 195 5.09 -8.44 0.58
N LEU A 196 5.31 -9.74 0.84
CA LEU A 196 4.26 -10.71 1.17
C LEU A 196 3.94 -10.61 2.67
N SER A 197 3.12 -9.65 3.05
CA SER A 197 2.92 -9.20 4.44
C SER A 197 1.83 -9.93 5.22
N GLY A 198 1.08 -10.83 4.58
CA GLY A 198 0.03 -11.59 5.24
C GLY A 198 -0.40 -12.81 4.44
N HIS A 199 -0.94 -13.81 5.16
CA HIS A 199 -1.58 -14.99 4.58
C HIS A 199 -3.10 -14.81 4.52
N GLY A 200 -3.75 -15.48 3.55
CA GLY A 200 -5.19 -15.41 3.29
C GLY A 200 -6.03 -16.50 3.98
N LEU A 201 -5.46 -17.26 4.93
CA LEU A 201 -6.18 -18.38 5.55
C LEU A 201 -7.44 -17.96 6.30
N ILE A 202 -7.49 -16.73 6.79
CA ILE A 202 -8.67 -16.13 7.43
C ILE A 202 -9.60 -15.44 6.42
N ASP A 203 -9.16 -15.30 5.16
CA ASP A 203 -9.89 -14.59 4.10
C ASP A 203 -10.51 -15.54 3.06
N MET A 204 -10.56 -16.83 3.35
CA MET A 204 -11.04 -17.86 2.42
C MET A 204 -12.47 -17.59 1.90
N ALA A 205 -13.33 -16.96 2.72
CA ALA A 205 -14.65 -16.56 2.27
C ALA A 205 -14.64 -15.47 1.19
N ALA A 206 -13.60 -14.63 1.14
CA ALA A 206 -13.41 -13.64 0.09
C ALA A 206 -12.92 -14.31 -1.20
N TYR A 207 -12.01 -15.27 -1.09
CA TYR A 207 -11.56 -16.08 -2.23
C TYR A 207 -12.70 -16.92 -2.82
N ASP A 208 -13.57 -17.49 -1.97
CA ASP A 208 -14.76 -18.24 -2.41
C ASP A 208 -15.69 -17.34 -3.24
N LYS A 209 -15.97 -16.14 -2.77
CA LYS A 209 -16.74 -15.14 -3.54
C LYS A 209 -16.10 -14.77 -4.86
N TYR A 210 -14.76 -14.61 -4.87
CA TYR A 210 -14.05 -14.32 -6.10
C TYR A 210 -14.19 -15.47 -7.11
N LEU A 211 -13.94 -16.70 -6.69
CA LEU A 211 -14.03 -17.89 -7.54
C LEU A 211 -15.47 -18.18 -8.02
N SER A 212 -16.48 -17.78 -7.23
CA SER A 212 -17.91 -17.87 -7.60
C SER A 212 -18.38 -16.74 -8.51
N GLY A 213 -17.53 -15.71 -8.77
CA GLY A 213 -17.90 -14.55 -9.56
C GLY A 213 -18.77 -13.51 -8.84
N ASP A 214 -18.85 -13.59 -7.51
CA ASP A 214 -19.67 -12.71 -6.67
C ASP A 214 -18.95 -11.43 -6.22
N LEU A 215 -17.67 -11.27 -6.56
CA LEU A 215 -16.93 -10.01 -6.32
C LEU A 215 -17.07 -9.06 -7.50
N GLN A 216 -16.98 -7.77 -7.20
CA GLN A 216 -17.00 -6.69 -8.18
C GLN A 216 -15.94 -5.63 -7.86
N ASN A 217 -15.54 -4.87 -8.87
CA ASN A 217 -14.70 -3.69 -8.67
C ASN A 217 -15.52 -2.53 -8.13
N TYR A 218 -14.85 -1.67 -7.35
CA TYR A 218 -15.39 -0.42 -6.84
C TYR A 218 -14.49 0.72 -7.29
N ALA A 219 -14.91 1.44 -8.32
CA ALA A 219 -14.23 2.64 -8.77
C ALA A 219 -14.78 3.86 -8.03
N LEU A 220 -13.90 4.69 -7.49
CA LEU A 220 -14.27 5.97 -6.90
C LEU A 220 -14.40 7.00 -8.03
N SER A 221 -15.53 7.73 -8.09
CA SER A 221 -15.74 8.77 -9.10
C SER A 221 -14.96 10.06 -8.78
N ASP A 222 -14.66 10.85 -9.80
CA ASP A 222 -14.00 12.15 -9.62
C ASP A 222 -14.88 13.14 -8.83
N GLU A 223 -16.22 13.04 -9.00
CA GLU A 223 -17.20 13.84 -8.28
C GLU A 223 -17.18 13.52 -6.77
N GLU A 224 -17.07 12.24 -6.40
CA GLU A 224 -16.97 11.83 -4.99
C GLU A 224 -15.66 12.31 -4.37
N ILE A 225 -14.54 12.19 -5.09
CA ILE A 225 -13.24 12.72 -4.63
C ILE A 225 -13.34 14.24 -4.42
N ALA A 226 -13.85 14.97 -5.41
CA ALA A 226 -13.98 16.43 -5.32
C ALA A 226 -14.88 16.86 -4.17
N LYS A 227 -15.99 16.14 -3.93
CA LYS A 227 -16.91 16.41 -2.82
C LYS A 227 -16.21 16.25 -1.47
N ASN A 228 -15.51 15.13 -1.25
CA ASN A 228 -14.82 14.86 0.02
C ASN A 228 -13.68 15.87 0.27
N LEU A 229 -12.95 16.25 -0.78
CA LEU A 229 -11.86 17.22 -0.68
C LEU A 229 -12.36 18.66 -0.49
N ALA A 230 -13.57 19.00 -0.92
CA ALA A 230 -14.16 20.33 -0.70
C ALA A 230 -14.50 20.58 0.78
N GLU A 231 -14.57 19.55 1.60
CA GLU A 231 -14.79 19.66 3.06
C GLU A 231 -13.50 19.98 3.83
N LEU A 232 -12.33 19.91 3.16
CA LEU A 232 -11.04 20.30 3.74
C LEU A 232 -10.80 21.80 3.53
N GLU A 233 -10.74 22.57 4.60
CA GLU A 233 -10.38 23.99 4.59
C GLU A 233 -8.89 24.26 4.30
#